data_4ce290d5d83996ab6f02957647b258d0
#
_entry.id   4ce290d5d83996ab6f02957647b258d0
#
_cell.length_a   1.000
_cell.length_b   1.000
_cell.length_c   1.000
_cell.angle_alpha   90.00
_cell.angle_beta   90.00
_cell.angle_gamma   90.00
#
_symmetry.space_group_name_H-M   'P 1'
#
loop_
_entity.id
_entity.type
_entity.pdbx_description
1 polymer ?
#
loop_
_entity_poly.entity_id
_entity_poly.type
_entity_poly.pdbx_seq_one_letter_code
_entity_poly.pdbx_strand_id
1 'polypeptide(L)'
;LQKAPEDEVPIFTMGYGLSAAAKGETFPWAFNYPASYWSQMSSILSYIDSETGLKGKKIAFLYLDGGYGREPLPLLDQLEPKMGFETVRIPVAFADSQNQGSQWLTIRKEKPDWVIMWGWGVMNITAVKEAAKTRFPLDRFIGNWWSGGHVDVEALGMKAKGYKASNFTPAGRDFPVVQDVIKHVVSKGLTKTEPDMPGKVLYN
;
A
#
# COMPACT_ATOMS: atom_id res chain seq x y z
N LEU A 1 6.75 13.53 17.68
CA LEU A 1 8.05 13.95 17.12
C LEU A 1 8.67 15.11 17.87
N GLN A 2 7.89 16.13 18.30
CA GLN A 2 8.42 17.32 18.98
C GLN A 2 9.07 17.02 20.34
N LYS A 3 8.53 16.12 21.12
CA LYS A 3 9.07 15.75 22.44
C LYS A 3 10.26 14.78 22.40
N ALA A 4 10.44 14.04 21.32
CA ALA A 4 11.48 13.03 21.27
C ALA A 4 12.90 13.60 21.49
N PRO A 5 13.28 14.77 20.93
CA PRO A 5 14.57 15.39 21.25
C PRO A 5 14.68 15.87 22.69
N GLU A 6 13.57 16.36 23.28
CA GLU A 6 13.55 16.87 24.65
C GLU A 6 13.72 15.73 25.67
N ASP A 7 13.08 14.60 25.38
CA ASP A 7 13.10 13.42 26.25
C ASP A 7 14.26 12.45 25.92
N GLU A 8 15.04 12.73 24.87
CA GLU A 8 16.12 11.87 24.33
C GLU A 8 15.65 10.44 24.02
N VAL A 9 14.40 10.28 23.55
CA VAL A 9 13.78 8.99 23.26
C VAL A 9 13.65 8.77 21.77
N PRO A 10 14.30 7.73 21.19
CA PRO A 10 14.15 7.40 19.78
C PRO A 10 12.73 6.90 19.47
N ILE A 11 12.16 7.39 18.36
CA ILE A 11 10.87 6.96 17.84
C ILE A 11 11.09 6.05 16.64
N PHE A 12 10.69 4.79 16.76
CA PHE A 12 10.59 3.86 15.64
C PHE A 12 9.16 3.81 15.15
N THR A 13 8.95 4.06 13.86
CA THR A 13 7.62 3.93 13.28
C THR A 13 7.27 2.46 13.04
N MET A 14 6.01 2.11 13.21
CA MET A 14 5.52 0.75 12.98
C MET A 14 4.95 0.62 11.54
N GLY A 15 5.80 0.86 10.54
CA GLY A 15 5.38 0.84 9.14
C GLY A 15 4.85 2.18 8.60
N TYR A 16 4.86 3.26 9.39
CA TYR A 16 4.54 4.60 8.91
C TYR A 16 5.79 5.26 8.33
N GLY A 17 5.80 5.43 7.03
CA GLY A 17 6.97 5.86 6.27
C GLY A 17 7.03 7.35 5.98
N LEU A 18 6.80 8.23 6.95
CA LEU A 18 6.87 9.68 6.78
C LEU A 18 8.20 10.10 6.14
N SER A 19 8.17 10.52 4.88
CA SER A 19 9.39 10.82 4.11
C SER A 19 10.17 12.01 4.66
N ALA A 20 9.49 12.98 5.28
CA ALA A 20 10.13 14.11 5.95
C ALA A 20 11.09 13.68 7.06
N ALA A 21 10.84 12.54 7.73
CA ALA A 21 11.72 12.01 8.77
C ALA A 21 13.10 11.56 8.27
N ALA A 22 13.30 11.45 6.95
CA ALA A 22 14.61 11.22 6.36
C ALA A 22 15.57 12.42 6.54
N LYS A 23 15.05 13.61 6.87
CA LYS A 23 15.86 14.76 7.23
C LYS A 23 16.32 14.67 8.69
N GLY A 24 17.38 13.91 8.94
CA GLY A 24 17.91 13.66 10.27
C GLY A 24 18.27 14.93 11.05
N GLU A 25 18.67 16.00 10.38
CA GLU A 25 18.92 17.31 11.01
C GLU A 25 17.65 17.89 11.64
N THR A 26 16.48 17.68 11.01
CA THR A 26 15.18 18.16 11.50
C THR A 26 14.53 17.15 12.46
N PHE A 27 14.73 15.86 12.24
CA PHE A 27 14.10 14.78 12.99
C PHE A 27 15.15 13.76 13.49
N PRO A 28 16.11 14.18 14.33
CA PRO A 28 17.25 13.33 14.72
C PRO A 28 16.84 12.09 15.51
N TRP A 29 15.64 12.08 16.09
CA TRP A 29 15.12 10.98 16.92
C TRP A 29 14.02 10.16 16.24
N ALA A 30 13.76 10.39 14.94
CA ALA A 30 12.71 9.68 14.21
C ALA A 30 13.30 8.70 13.20
N PHE A 31 12.96 7.43 13.34
CA PHE A 31 13.44 6.33 12.50
C PHE A 31 12.28 5.63 11.82
N ASN A 32 12.22 5.70 10.49
CA ASN A 32 11.24 4.98 9.69
C ASN A 32 11.63 3.51 9.56
N TYR A 33 10.68 2.63 9.78
CA TYR A 33 10.83 1.21 9.53
C TYR A 33 9.63 0.72 8.70
N PRO A 34 9.85 -0.04 7.63
CA PRO A 34 11.17 -0.45 7.07
C PRO A 34 11.77 0.58 6.12
N ALA A 35 10.97 1.54 5.62
CA ALA A 35 11.38 2.53 4.63
C ALA A 35 10.47 3.77 4.67
N SER A 36 10.79 4.79 3.89
CA SER A 36 9.88 5.92 3.66
C SER A 36 8.86 5.61 2.55
N TYR A 37 7.75 6.35 2.54
CA TYR A 37 6.76 6.26 1.47
C TYR A 37 7.33 6.69 0.11
N TRP A 38 8.27 7.62 0.08
CA TRP A 38 8.95 7.99 -1.15
C TRP A 38 9.84 6.86 -1.68
N SER A 39 10.55 6.17 -0.79
CA SER A 39 11.33 4.98 -1.19
C SER A 39 10.44 3.88 -1.74
N GLN A 40 9.29 3.65 -1.12
CA GLN A 40 8.33 2.67 -1.61
C GLN A 40 7.76 3.05 -2.98
N MET A 41 7.34 4.31 -3.16
CA MET A 41 6.83 4.77 -4.46
C MET A 41 7.90 4.64 -5.54
N SER A 42 9.15 5.02 -5.23
CA SER A 42 10.27 4.85 -6.16
C SER A 42 10.51 3.38 -6.53
N SER A 43 10.37 2.46 -5.57
CA SER A 43 10.49 1.02 -5.83
C SER A 43 9.37 0.50 -6.73
N ILE A 44 8.13 0.97 -6.53
CA ILE A 44 6.99 0.61 -7.40
C ILE A 44 7.23 1.12 -8.82
N LEU A 45 7.68 2.37 -8.97
CA LEU A 45 7.97 2.95 -10.28
C LEU A 45 9.12 2.21 -10.97
N SER A 46 10.18 1.84 -10.23
CA SER A 46 11.28 1.03 -10.77
C SER A 46 10.81 -0.35 -11.22
N TYR A 47 9.89 -0.97 -10.49
CA TYR A 47 9.28 -2.23 -10.88
C TYR A 47 8.49 -2.06 -12.19
N ILE A 48 7.63 -1.04 -12.30
CA ILE A 48 6.87 -0.76 -13.52
C ILE A 48 7.81 -0.51 -14.71
N ASP A 49 8.90 0.24 -14.48
CA ASP A 49 9.91 0.50 -15.50
C ASP A 49 10.56 -0.79 -16.01
N SER A 50 10.90 -1.71 -15.12
CA SER A 50 11.48 -3.01 -15.48
C SER A 50 10.51 -3.92 -16.24
N GLU A 51 9.21 -3.84 -15.95
CA GLU A 51 8.18 -4.69 -16.59
C GLU A 51 7.77 -4.18 -17.98
N THR A 52 7.58 -2.87 -18.12
CA THR A 52 6.95 -2.30 -19.35
C THR A 52 7.60 -1.01 -19.84
N GLY A 53 8.62 -0.50 -19.15
CA GLY A 53 9.11 0.85 -19.30
C GLY A 53 8.15 1.88 -18.73
N LEU A 54 8.66 3.01 -18.26
CA LEU A 54 7.84 4.12 -17.75
C LEU A 54 7.57 5.19 -18.80
N LYS A 55 8.52 5.40 -19.72
CA LYS A 55 8.43 6.49 -20.68
C LYS A 55 7.16 6.38 -21.54
N GLY A 56 6.38 7.45 -21.55
CA GLY A 56 5.11 7.54 -22.28
C GLY A 56 3.94 6.80 -21.63
N LYS A 57 4.12 6.25 -20.42
CA LYS A 57 3.06 5.56 -19.69
C LYS A 57 2.16 6.52 -18.95
N LYS A 58 0.88 6.13 -18.86
CA LYS A 58 -0.13 6.77 -18.01
C LYS A 58 -0.40 5.88 -16.81
N ILE A 59 -0.26 6.43 -15.62
CA ILE A 59 -0.46 5.72 -14.35
C ILE A 59 -1.63 6.38 -13.60
N ALA A 60 -2.65 5.62 -13.24
CA ALA A 60 -3.64 6.10 -12.29
C ALA A 60 -3.10 5.94 -10.87
N PHE A 61 -2.98 7.04 -10.14
CA PHE A 61 -2.62 7.05 -8.73
C PHE A 61 -3.89 7.20 -7.89
N LEU A 62 -4.41 6.07 -7.39
CA LEU A 62 -5.61 5.97 -6.55
C LEU A 62 -5.18 6.04 -5.09
N TYR A 63 -5.53 7.09 -4.37
CA TYR A 63 -5.01 7.32 -3.03
C TYR A 63 -6.09 7.77 -2.04
N LEU A 64 -5.93 7.35 -0.77
CA LEU A 64 -6.76 7.83 0.32
C LEU A 64 -6.53 9.33 0.53
N ASP A 65 -7.60 10.13 0.47
CA ASP A 65 -7.50 11.58 0.50
C ASP A 65 -7.24 12.12 1.91
N GLY A 66 -5.97 12.12 2.28
CA GLY A 66 -5.47 12.56 3.58
C GLY A 66 -3.95 12.71 3.55
N GLY A 67 -3.36 13.10 4.66
CA GLY A 67 -1.91 13.33 4.77
C GLY A 67 -1.08 12.12 4.31
N TYR A 68 -1.47 10.93 4.74
CA TYR A 68 -0.86 9.67 4.33
C TYR A 68 -0.94 9.42 2.82
N GLY A 69 -2.15 9.49 2.25
CA GLY A 69 -2.35 9.15 0.83
C GLY A 69 -1.75 10.16 -0.13
N ARG A 70 -1.62 11.41 0.31
CA ARG A 70 -0.99 12.51 -0.46
C ARG A 70 0.53 12.54 -0.35
N GLU A 71 1.12 11.77 0.55
CA GLU A 71 2.55 11.74 0.83
C GLU A 71 3.43 11.54 -0.42
N PRO A 72 3.08 10.66 -1.39
CA PRO A 72 3.86 10.48 -2.62
C PRO A 72 3.72 11.57 -3.67
N LEU A 73 2.70 12.46 -3.58
CA LEU A 73 2.42 13.44 -4.65
C LEU A 73 3.61 14.33 -5.00
N PRO A 74 4.34 14.93 -4.02
CA PRO A 74 5.51 15.76 -4.37
C PRO A 74 6.63 14.99 -5.04
N LEU A 75 6.77 13.69 -4.76
CA LEU A 75 7.74 12.84 -5.45
C LEU A 75 7.30 12.58 -6.89
N LEU A 76 6.03 12.28 -7.12
CA LEU A 76 5.48 12.10 -8.47
C LEU A 76 5.67 13.35 -9.31
N ASP A 77 5.39 14.56 -8.74
CA ASP A 77 5.65 15.85 -9.42
C ASP A 77 7.09 16.00 -9.90
N GLN A 78 8.04 15.46 -9.15
CA GLN A 78 9.47 15.53 -9.49
C GLN A 78 9.88 14.46 -10.51
N LEU A 79 9.28 13.27 -10.45
CA LEU A 79 9.69 12.12 -11.27
C LEU A 79 8.99 12.09 -12.64
N GLU A 80 7.76 12.55 -12.75
CA GLU A 80 7.02 12.59 -14.01
C GLU A 80 7.83 13.22 -15.15
N PRO A 81 8.34 14.46 -15.01
CA PRO A 81 9.11 15.08 -16.08
C PRO A 81 10.48 14.44 -16.32
N LYS A 82 11.07 13.83 -15.31
CA LYS A 82 12.39 13.18 -15.41
C LYS A 82 12.34 11.83 -16.08
N MET A 83 11.29 11.06 -15.82
CA MET A 83 11.14 9.69 -16.30
C MET A 83 10.19 9.58 -17.50
N GLY A 84 9.48 10.66 -17.81
CA GLY A 84 8.63 10.77 -19.02
C GLY A 84 7.33 9.97 -18.92
N PHE A 85 6.74 9.84 -17.77
CA PHE A 85 5.40 9.28 -17.55
C PHE A 85 4.44 10.37 -17.07
N GLU A 86 3.15 10.07 -17.02
CA GLU A 86 2.12 10.97 -16.45
C GLU A 86 1.28 10.24 -15.41
N THR A 87 0.81 10.96 -14.37
CA THR A 87 -0.14 10.41 -13.41
C THR A 87 -1.51 11.08 -13.48
N VAL A 88 -2.56 10.26 -13.48
CA VAL A 88 -3.93 10.68 -13.21
C VAL A 88 -4.19 10.49 -11.72
N ARG A 89 -4.35 11.60 -10.99
CA ARG A 89 -4.50 11.61 -9.53
C ARG A 89 -5.96 11.44 -9.15
N ILE A 90 -6.28 10.36 -8.46
CA ILE A 90 -7.64 9.95 -8.14
C ILE A 90 -7.78 9.82 -6.63
N PRO A 91 -8.23 10.89 -5.94
CA PRO A 91 -8.47 10.84 -4.51
C PRO A 91 -9.71 10.01 -4.16
N VAL A 92 -9.63 9.30 -3.05
CA VAL A 92 -10.74 8.60 -2.41
C VAL A 92 -10.93 9.21 -1.02
N ALA A 93 -12.02 9.91 -0.80
CA ALA A 93 -12.34 10.43 0.52
C ALA A 93 -12.59 9.27 1.51
N PHE A 94 -12.32 9.48 2.80
CA PHE A 94 -12.59 8.45 3.81
C PHE A 94 -14.02 7.92 3.77
N ALA A 95 -15.00 8.82 3.55
CA ALA A 95 -16.39 8.46 3.42
C ALA A 95 -16.69 7.56 2.21
N ASP A 96 -15.88 7.68 1.14
CA ASP A 96 -16.04 6.95 -0.12
C ASP A 96 -15.24 5.64 -0.16
N SER A 97 -14.53 5.30 0.92
CA SER A 97 -13.67 4.10 0.96
C SER A 97 -14.40 2.82 0.59
N GLN A 98 -15.71 2.73 0.89
CA GLN A 98 -16.56 1.59 0.53
C GLN A 98 -17.34 1.77 -0.78
N ASN A 99 -17.23 2.94 -1.42
CA ASN A 99 -17.97 3.27 -2.65
C ASN A 99 -17.09 4.02 -3.64
N GLN A 100 -16.32 3.29 -4.43
CA GLN A 100 -15.32 3.84 -5.37
C GLN A 100 -15.79 3.79 -6.83
N GLY A 101 -17.09 3.68 -7.07
CA GLY A 101 -17.61 3.56 -8.44
C GLY A 101 -17.20 4.73 -9.34
N SER A 102 -17.24 5.97 -8.84
CA SER A 102 -16.84 7.17 -9.59
C SER A 102 -15.34 7.19 -9.94
N GLN A 103 -14.48 6.78 -8.99
CA GLN A 103 -13.05 6.68 -9.21
C GLN A 103 -12.72 5.65 -10.30
N TRP A 104 -13.37 4.49 -10.25
CA TRP A 104 -13.14 3.43 -11.25
C TRP A 104 -13.77 3.74 -12.61
N LEU A 105 -14.84 4.55 -12.69
CA LEU A 105 -15.30 5.12 -13.95
C LEU A 105 -14.27 6.08 -14.54
N THR A 106 -13.61 6.89 -13.72
CA THR A 106 -12.51 7.75 -14.16
C THR A 106 -11.34 6.92 -14.67
N ILE A 107 -10.89 5.91 -13.93
CA ILE A 107 -9.83 4.98 -14.37
C ILE A 107 -10.18 4.36 -15.74
N ARG A 108 -11.42 3.90 -15.89
CA ARG A 108 -11.87 3.32 -17.16
C ARG A 108 -11.85 4.33 -18.33
N LYS A 109 -12.21 5.58 -18.08
CA LYS A 109 -12.19 6.67 -19.08
C LYS A 109 -10.76 7.03 -19.47
N GLU A 110 -9.87 7.17 -18.50
CA GLU A 110 -8.48 7.57 -18.68
C GLU A 110 -7.61 6.47 -19.30
N LYS A 111 -8.03 5.21 -19.20
CA LYS A 111 -7.34 4.04 -19.75
C LYS A 111 -5.84 3.99 -19.39
N PRO A 112 -5.49 4.06 -18.10
CA PRO A 112 -4.09 4.03 -17.70
C PRO A 112 -3.45 2.68 -18.01
N ASP A 113 -2.13 2.69 -18.23
CA ASP A 113 -1.33 1.47 -18.38
C ASP A 113 -1.21 0.71 -17.06
N TRP A 114 -1.15 1.44 -15.94
CA TRP A 114 -1.02 0.91 -14.60
C TRP A 114 -1.91 1.65 -13.60
N VAL A 115 -2.30 0.96 -12.54
CA VAL A 115 -2.89 1.58 -11.35
C VAL A 115 -1.95 1.36 -10.17
N ILE A 116 -1.60 2.43 -9.47
CA ILE A 116 -0.93 2.37 -8.17
C ILE A 116 -1.95 2.78 -7.12
N MET A 117 -2.17 1.93 -6.11
CA MET A 117 -3.07 2.22 -5.00
C MET A 117 -2.28 2.57 -3.74
N TRP A 118 -2.59 3.73 -3.17
CA TRP A 118 -2.12 4.18 -1.86
C TRP A 118 -3.27 4.21 -0.89
N GLY A 119 -3.76 3.01 -0.59
CA GLY A 119 -4.95 2.80 0.20
C GLY A 119 -4.67 2.23 1.58
N TRP A 120 -5.72 2.15 2.39
CA TRP A 120 -5.71 1.54 3.70
C TRP A 120 -7.08 0.97 4.06
N GLY A 121 -7.07 -0.19 4.75
CA GLY A 121 -8.28 -0.81 5.26
C GLY A 121 -9.30 -1.16 4.17
N VAL A 122 -10.57 -0.85 4.41
CA VAL A 122 -11.68 -1.21 3.51
C VAL A 122 -11.55 -0.61 2.11
N MET A 123 -10.81 0.49 1.96
CA MET A 123 -10.53 1.07 0.64
C MET A 123 -9.84 0.07 -0.28
N ASN A 124 -8.91 -0.73 0.24
CA ASN A 124 -8.14 -1.70 -0.53
C ASN A 124 -9.05 -2.78 -1.12
N ILE A 125 -9.84 -3.41 -0.28
CA ILE A 125 -10.80 -4.47 -0.68
C ILE A 125 -11.76 -3.95 -1.74
N THR A 126 -12.27 -2.73 -1.54
CA THR A 126 -13.20 -2.09 -2.47
C THR A 126 -12.52 -1.81 -3.81
N ALA A 127 -11.30 -1.28 -3.79
CA ALA A 127 -10.55 -0.99 -5.01
C ALA A 127 -10.29 -2.26 -5.84
N VAL A 128 -9.85 -3.35 -5.21
CA VAL A 128 -9.60 -4.61 -5.94
C VAL A 128 -10.92 -5.20 -6.49
N LYS A 129 -12.04 -5.08 -5.75
CA LYS A 129 -13.37 -5.48 -6.23
C LYS A 129 -13.80 -4.67 -7.45
N GLU A 130 -13.68 -3.35 -7.41
CA GLU A 130 -14.07 -2.48 -8.51
C GLU A 130 -13.15 -2.67 -9.74
N ALA A 131 -11.84 -2.92 -9.53
CA ALA A 131 -10.93 -3.28 -10.60
C ALA A 131 -11.41 -4.54 -11.34
N ALA A 132 -11.72 -5.60 -10.60
CA ALA A 132 -12.23 -6.84 -11.17
C ALA A 132 -13.59 -6.63 -11.89
N LYS A 133 -14.49 -5.84 -11.31
CA LYS A 133 -15.80 -5.51 -11.87
C LYS A 133 -15.70 -4.70 -13.17
N THR A 134 -14.77 -3.75 -13.22
CA THR A 134 -14.52 -2.93 -14.42
C THR A 134 -13.63 -3.63 -15.45
N ARG A 135 -13.17 -4.87 -15.15
CA ARG A 135 -12.27 -5.67 -15.99
C ARG A 135 -10.92 -4.99 -16.23
N PHE A 136 -10.44 -4.22 -15.25
CA PHE A 136 -9.08 -3.72 -15.29
C PHE A 136 -8.09 -4.89 -15.11
N PRO A 137 -6.99 -4.97 -15.91
CA PRO A 137 -5.99 -6.03 -15.78
C PRO A 137 -5.31 -5.97 -14.40
N LEU A 138 -5.59 -6.95 -13.54
CA LEU A 138 -5.08 -6.94 -12.16
C LEU A 138 -3.57 -7.13 -12.08
N ASP A 139 -2.94 -7.70 -13.09
CA ASP A 139 -1.49 -7.80 -13.23
C ASP A 139 -0.79 -6.46 -13.46
N ARG A 140 -1.57 -5.41 -13.73
CA ARG A 140 -1.17 -4.00 -13.83
C ARG A 140 -1.71 -3.14 -12.68
N PHE A 141 -2.11 -3.77 -11.59
CA PHE A 141 -2.59 -3.09 -10.40
C PHE A 141 -1.67 -3.41 -9.22
N ILE A 142 -1.01 -2.37 -8.67
CA ILE A 142 -0.05 -2.49 -7.58
C ILE A 142 -0.51 -1.64 -6.40
N GLY A 143 -0.65 -2.27 -5.25
CA GLY A 143 -0.87 -1.57 -3.98
C GLY A 143 0.43 -1.31 -3.21
N ASN A 144 0.36 -0.41 -2.25
CA ASN A 144 1.44 -0.19 -1.30
C ASN A 144 1.47 -1.28 -0.22
N TRP A 145 2.39 -1.20 0.78
CA TRP A 145 2.49 -2.25 1.81
C TRP A 145 1.26 -2.38 2.71
N TRP A 146 0.42 -1.32 2.84
CA TRP A 146 -0.84 -1.38 3.58
C TRP A 146 -1.96 -2.11 2.83
N SER A 147 -1.73 -2.49 1.60
CA SER A 147 -2.68 -3.21 0.74
C SER A 147 -2.15 -4.56 0.25
N GLY A 148 -1.12 -5.08 0.90
CA GLY A 148 -0.49 -6.37 0.61
C GLY A 148 -0.94 -7.49 1.54
N GLY A 149 -1.95 -7.27 2.36
CA GLY A 149 -2.47 -8.29 3.27
C GLY A 149 -3.37 -9.31 2.56
N HIS A 150 -3.38 -10.54 3.07
CA HIS A 150 -4.29 -11.58 2.57
C HIS A 150 -5.75 -11.15 2.63
N VAL A 151 -6.12 -10.39 3.65
CA VAL A 151 -7.47 -9.84 3.87
C VAL A 151 -7.95 -8.93 2.73
N ASP A 152 -7.03 -8.27 2.02
CA ASP A 152 -7.37 -7.35 0.94
C ASP A 152 -7.93 -8.09 -0.30
N VAL A 153 -7.57 -9.35 -0.47
CA VAL A 153 -7.91 -10.16 -1.65
C VAL A 153 -8.76 -11.40 -1.35
N GLU A 154 -8.80 -11.86 -0.11
CA GLU A 154 -9.44 -13.11 0.30
C GLU A 154 -10.91 -13.21 -0.17
N ALA A 155 -11.69 -12.14 0.00
CA ALA A 155 -13.10 -12.11 -0.39
C ALA A 155 -13.33 -12.25 -1.91
N LEU A 156 -12.29 -12.05 -2.73
CA LEU A 156 -12.33 -12.17 -4.19
C LEU A 156 -11.79 -13.52 -4.67
N GLY A 157 -11.00 -14.22 -3.84
CA GLY A 157 -10.37 -15.47 -4.22
C GLY A 157 -9.65 -15.36 -5.57
N MET A 158 -9.90 -16.29 -6.48
CA MET A 158 -9.27 -16.31 -7.80
C MET A 158 -9.55 -15.08 -8.68
N LYS A 159 -10.57 -14.27 -8.37
CA LYS A 159 -10.85 -13.02 -9.09
C LYS A 159 -9.82 -11.95 -8.81
N ALA A 160 -9.03 -12.08 -7.73
CA ALA A 160 -7.93 -11.20 -7.41
C ALA A 160 -6.59 -11.62 -8.05
N LYS A 161 -6.57 -12.71 -8.81
CA LYS A 161 -5.35 -13.21 -9.45
C LYS A 161 -4.71 -12.14 -10.32
N GLY A 162 -3.42 -11.90 -10.08
CA GLY A 162 -2.63 -10.89 -10.78
C GLY A 162 -2.39 -9.62 -9.95
N TYR A 163 -3.26 -9.28 -9.01
CA TYR A 163 -3.03 -8.15 -8.11
C TYR A 163 -1.69 -8.27 -7.38
N LYS A 164 -0.99 -7.16 -7.30
CA LYS A 164 0.33 -7.05 -6.68
C LYS A 164 0.31 -6.03 -5.55
N ALA A 165 1.20 -6.19 -4.60
CA ALA A 165 1.48 -5.15 -3.62
C ALA A 165 2.98 -5.05 -3.38
N SER A 166 3.48 -3.84 -3.21
CA SER A 166 4.83 -3.61 -2.73
C SER A 166 4.85 -3.89 -1.24
N ASN A 167 5.58 -4.90 -0.81
CA ASN A 167 5.68 -5.27 0.59
C ASN A 167 7.16 -5.50 0.95
N PHE A 168 7.48 -5.42 2.24
CA PHE A 168 8.81 -5.68 2.78
C PHE A 168 8.95 -7.09 3.39
N THR A 169 7.84 -7.84 3.44
CA THR A 169 7.83 -9.26 3.80
C THR A 169 7.01 -10.03 2.79
N PRO A 170 7.35 -11.27 2.49
CA PRO A 170 6.49 -12.16 1.71
C PRO A 170 5.15 -12.36 2.44
N ALA A 171 4.08 -12.60 1.69
CA ALA A 171 2.80 -13.01 2.24
C ALA A 171 2.80 -14.51 2.54
N GLY A 172 2.03 -14.94 3.53
CA GLY A 172 1.85 -16.36 3.82
C GLY A 172 1.95 -16.69 5.30
N ARG A 173 1.72 -17.95 5.63
CA ARG A 173 1.80 -18.48 7.01
C ARG A 173 3.09 -19.26 7.28
N ASP A 174 3.89 -19.53 6.26
CA ASP A 174 5.03 -20.45 6.32
C ASP A 174 6.29 -19.77 6.88
N PHE A 175 6.07 -18.94 7.90
CA PHE A 175 7.14 -18.29 8.65
C PHE A 175 7.27 -18.92 10.04
N PRO A 176 8.47 -19.19 10.54
CA PRO A 176 8.65 -19.78 11.85
C PRO A 176 7.91 -19.03 12.97
N VAL A 177 8.01 -17.71 13.01
CA VAL A 177 7.32 -16.87 13.99
C VAL A 177 5.80 -16.97 13.90
N VAL A 178 5.26 -17.07 12.69
CA VAL A 178 3.81 -17.23 12.47
C VAL A 178 3.36 -18.60 12.97
N GLN A 179 4.12 -19.65 12.67
CA GLN A 179 3.83 -21.01 13.13
C GLN A 179 3.93 -21.11 14.66
N ASP A 180 4.88 -20.44 15.29
CA ASP A 180 4.99 -20.38 16.74
C ASP A 180 3.78 -19.67 17.38
N VAL A 181 3.31 -18.56 16.80
CA VAL A 181 2.09 -17.87 17.26
C VAL A 181 0.88 -18.79 17.11
N ILE A 182 0.72 -19.46 15.98
CA ILE A 182 -0.37 -20.43 15.78
C ILE A 182 -0.31 -21.53 16.84
N LYS A 183 0.86 -22.13 17.05
CA LYS A 183 1.06 -23.24 17.97
C LYS A 183 0.91 -22.84 19.45
N HIS A 184 1.45 -21.69 19.84
CA HIS A 184 1.58 -21.33 21.25
C HIS A 184 0.52 -20.35 21.77
N VAL A 185 -0.17 -19.65 20.88
CA VAL A 185 -1.18 -18.65 21.24
C VAL A 185 -2.56 -19.08 20.71
N VAL A 186 -2.71 -19.23 19.39
CA VAL A 186 -4.01 -19.49 18.77
C VAL A 186 -4.55 -20.86 19.18
N SER A 187 -3.79 -21.94 19.01
CA SER A 187 -4.24 -23.30 19.33
C SER A 187 -4.47 -23.55 20.81
N LYS A 188 -3.91 -22.71 21.68
CA LYS A 188 -4.16 -22.75 23.14
C LYS A 188 -5.33 -21.89 23.58
N GLY A 189 -6.04 -21.25 22.66
CA GLY A 189 -7.16 -20.38 22.98
C GLY A 189 -6.77 -19.10 23.76
N LEU A 190 -5.51 -18.68 23.68
CA LEU A 190 -5.03 -17.48 24.37
C LEU A 190 -5.36 -16.19 23.62
N THR A 191 -6.03 -16.29 22.49
CA THR A 191 -6.55 -15.16 21.72
C THR A 191 -8.04 -15.35 21.47
N LYS A 192 -8.75 -14.23 21.31
CA LYS A 192 -10.16 -14.22 20.89
C LYS A 192 -10.33 -14.30 19.36
N THR A 193 -9.23 -14.40 18.62
CA THR A 193 -9.27 -14.56 17.16
C THR A 193 -9.84 -15.93 16.83
N GLU A 194 -10.76 -15.98 15.88
CA GLU A 194 -11.34 -17.23 15.40
C GLU A 194 -10.26 -18.17 14.87
N PRO A 195 -10.27 -19.46 15.26
CA PRO A 195 -9.24 -20.42 14.87
C PRO A 195 -9.07 -20.63 13.37
N ASP A 196 -10.12 -20.42 12.62
CA ASP A 196 -10.16 -20.59 11.16
C ASP A 196 -9.50 -19.46 10.39
N MET A 197 -9.12 -18.37 11.10
CA MET A 197 -8.57 -17.18 10.45
C MET A 197 -7.29 -16.64 11.10
N PRO A 198 -6.38 -17.48 11.59
CA PRO A 198 -5.18 -17.01 12.27
C PRO A 198 -4.28 -16.17 11.35
N GLY A 199 -4.33 -16.39 10.03
CA GLY A 199 -3.59 -15.61 9.05
C GLY A 199 -4.01 -14.15 8.96
N LYS A 200 -5.27 -13.80 9.22
CA LYS A 200 -5.75 -12.40 9.12
C LYS A 200 -5.14 -11.48 10.17
N VAL A 201 -4.78 -12.01 11.31
CA VAL A 201 -4.18 -11.24 12.41
C VAL A 201 -2.66 -11.13 12.24
N LEU A 202 -2.06 -12.07 11.53
CA LEU A 202 -0.61 -12.19 11.43
C LEU A 202 -0.01 -11.46 10.23
N TYR A 203 -0.86 -10.92 9.34
CA TYR A 203 -0.43 -10.19 8.13
C TYR A 203 -0.54 -8.67 8.24
N ASN A 204 -1.09 -8.16 9.33
CA ASN A 204 -1.21 -6.71 9.58
C ASN A 204 -0.17 -6.23 10.57
#